data_29e9d228d8613ad6215a3d5d94740342
#
_entry.id   29e9d228d8613ad6215a3d5d94740342
#
_cell.length_a   1.000
_cell.length_b   1.000
_cell.length_c   1.000
_cell.angle_alpha   90.00
_cell.angle_beta   90.00
_cell.angle_gamma   90.00
#
_symmetry.space_group_name_H-M   'P 1'
#
loop_
_entity.id
_entity.type
_entity.pdbx_description
1 polymer ?
#
loop_
_entity_poly.entity_id
_entity_poly.type
_entity_poly.pdbx_seq_one_letter_code
_entity_poly.pdbx_strand_id
1 'polypeptide(L)'
;MMDKKKATAPGSSVGADGKQPLCNKHNEIITDDQRQNNLQATGNVGITDKKVSPGKSRQDILQTVTMEELYDTVYPPKVPIVDGLLYNGTYLFVGAPKVGKSFFMAQLGYHVSRGIQLWDYPVNGGTVLYLALEDDYGRLQKRLSRMFGVESTDAFHLATRSKTLNQGLEEQLSRFVAEHKDARLIIIDTLQKVREVGGDKYSYASDYDIVTRLKKFSDEHAICLLLVHHTRKLESSDSFDMISGTNGLLGAADGAFVMQKEKRTQNKATLEIAGRDQPDQKLSLEFEREQCVWKLVKAETELWKEPPDEVLEQIVEFMSLRHSWQGT
;
A
#
# COMPACT_ATOMS: atom_id res chain seq x y z
N MET A 1 -11.00 -53.59 -42.15
CA MET A 1 -12.44 -53.49 -42.47
C MET A 1 -12.84 -52.11 -42.05
N MET A 2 -12.84 -51.13 -42.96
CA MET A 2 -14.02 -50.64 -43.75
C MET A 2 -15.01 -49.96 -42.74
N ASP A 3 -15.48 -48.75 -42.88
CA ASP A 3 -15.64 -47.80 -44.02
C ASP A 3 -15.96 -46.43 -43.48
N LYS A 4 -15.40 -45.40 -43.94
CA LYS A 4 -15.76 -44.21 -44.71
C LYS A 4 -17.26 -43.88 -44.82
N LYS A 5 -17.59 -42.60 -44.61
CA LYS A 5 -18.36 -41.67 -45.46
C LYS A 5 -18.54 -40.36 -44.71
N LYS A 6 -17.98 -39.26 -45.14
CA LYS A 6 -18.16 -38.30 -46.24
C LYS A 6 -19.51 -37.57 -46.26
N ALA A 7 -19.38 -36.25 -46.14
CA ALA A 7 -19.89 -35.14 -46.96
C ALA A 7 -21.32 -34.69 -46.61
N THR A 8 -21.70 -33.43 -46.60
CA THR A 8 -21.52 -32.33 -47.56
C THR A 8 -22.07 -31.03 -46.97
N ALA A 9 -21.45 -29.89 -47.29
CA ALA A 9 -22.10 -28.58 -47.28
C ALA A 9 -22.97 -28.40 -48.53
N PRO A 10 -23.89 -27.46 -48.64
CA PRO A 10 -23.68 -26.07 -49.02
C PRO A 10 -24.71 -25.12 -48.36
N GLY A 11 -24.64 -23.84 -48.37
CA GLY A 11 -24.32 -22.80 -49.29
C GLY A 11 -25.01 -21.50 -48.88
N SER A 12 -24.33 -20.41 -49.01
CA SER A 12 -24.65 -19.05 -49.43
C SER A 12 -25.96 -18.36 -49.03
N SER A 13 -25.85 -17.14 -48.43
CA SER A 13 -26.26 -15.85 -49.01
C SER A 13 -26.09 -14.75 -47.98
N VAL A 14 -25.20 -13.80 -48.21
CA VAL A 14 -25.34 -12.41 -48.63
C VAL A 14 -26.38 -11.61 -47.83
N GLY A 15 -25.89 -10.55 -47.17
CA GLY A 15 -26.68 -9.48 -46.60
C GLY A 15 -25.81 -8.49 -45.85
N ALA A 16 -25.59 -7.37 -46.49
CA ALA A 16 -24.71 -6.25 -46.14
C ALA A 16 -25.28 -5.36 -45.06
N ASP A 17 -24.40 -4.45 -44.60
CA ASP A 17 -24.63 -3.16 -43.97
C ASP A 17 -24.76 -3.11 -42.47
N GLY A 18 -23.81 -2.34 -41.87
CA GLY A 18 -23.95 -1.87 -40.52
C GLY A 18 -22.66 -1.27 -39.92
N LYS A 19 -22.19 -0.22 -40.53
CA LYS A 19 -21.29 0.83 -40.02
C LYS A 19 -20.87 0.77 -38.56
N GLN A 20 -19.55 0.68 -38.31
CA GLN A 20 -18.86 1.15 -37.13
C GLN A 20 -18.86 2.68 -37.09
N PRO A 21 -19.01 3.32 -35.94
CA PRO A 21 -18.61 4.72 -35.77
C PRO A 21 -17.15 4.80 -35.34
N LEU A 22 -16.37 5.37 -36.22
CA LEU A 22 -15.03 5.93 -35.96
C LEU A 22 -15.12 7.00 -34.90
N CYS A 23 -14.38 6.85 -33.83
CA CYS A 23 -14.12 7.91 -32.87
C CYS A 23 -12.87 8.69 -33.29
N ASN A 24 -13.07 9.68 -34.15
CA ASN A 24 -12.09 10.75 -34.40
C ASN A 24 -12.54 11.96 -33.62
N LYS A 25 -11.78 12.44 -32.65
CA LYS A 25 -11.83 13.84 -32.18
C LYS A 25 -10.47 14.28 -31.69
N HIS A 26 -9.82 15.00 -32.54
CA HIS A 26 -9.28 16.37 -32.43
C HIS A 26 -8.76 16.77 -31.03
N ASN A 27 -7.42 16.78 -30.90
CA ASN A 27 -6.72 17.62 -29.94
C ASN A 27 -6.77 19.07 -30.43
N GLU A 28 -7.67 19.87 -29.92
CA GLU A 28 -7.58 21.34 -30.02
C GLU A 28 -6.72 21.87 -28.89
N ILE A 29 -5.63 22.53 -29.26
CA ILE A 29 -4.75 23.24 -28.34
C ILE A 29 -5.51 24.52 -27.92
N ILE A 30 -5.91 24.55 -26.64
CA ILE A 30 -6.53 25.70 -26.02
C ILE A 30 -5.47 26.78 -25.80
N THR A 31 -5.58 27.92 -26.43
CA THR A 31 -4.69 29.08 -26.28
C THR A 31 -4.93 29.79 -24.94
N ASP A 32 -3.92 30.49 -24.42
CA ASP A 32 -3.96 31.17 -23.12
C ASP A 32 -5.08 32.21 -22.96
N ASP A 33 -5.61 32.78 -24.05
CA ASP A 33 -6.74 33.73 -24.03
C ASP A 33 -8.07 33.04 -23.67
N GLN A 34 -8.22 31.74 -23.88
CA GLN A 34 -9.42 31.00 -23.49
C GLN A 34 -9.43 30.61 -22.00
N ARG A 35 -8.28 30.62 -21.33
CA ARG A 35 -8.18 30.39 -19.89
C ARG A 35 -8.67 31.57 -19.04
N GLN A 36 -8.52 32.80 -19.51
CA GLN A 36 -8.96 33.96 -18.73
C GLN A 36 -10.47 34.19 -18.78
N ASN A 37 -11.15 33.79 -19.85
CA ASN A 37 -12.61 33.94 -19.96
C ASN A 37 -13.40 32.89 -19.16
N ASN A 38 -12.82 31.74 -18.85
CA ASN A 38 -13.47 30.69 -18.02
C ASN A 38 -13.40 30.99 -16.51
N LEU A 39 -12.55 31.91 -16.07
CA LEU A 39 -12.44 32.29 -14.65
C LEU A 39 -13.46 33.36 -14.22
N GLN A 40 -14.19 33.97 -15.15
CA GLN A 40 -15.23 34.95 -14.83
C GLN A 40 -16.67 34.41 -14.95
N ALA A 41 -16.89 33.20 -15.39
CA ALA A 41 -18.22 32.60 -15.59
C ALA A 41 -18.72 31.71 -14.44
N THR A 42 -18.00 31.60 -13.33
CA THR A 42 -18.49 30.89 -12.12
C THR A 42 -19.11 31.87 -11.13
N GLY A 43 -20.03 32.69 -11.63
CA GLY A 43 -20.95 33.48 -10.84
C GLY A 43 -22.19 32.64 -10.48
N ASN A 44 -22.34 32.35 -9.21
CA ASN A 44 -23.61 31.99 -8.56
C ASN A 44 -24.52 30.96 -9.26
N VAL A 45 -24.24 29.69 -9.10
CA VAL A 45 -25.31 28.69 -9.14
C VAL A 45 -26.02 28.75 -7.78
N GLY A 46 -27.14 29.46 -7.75
CA GLY A 46 -28.02 29.49 -6.60
C GLY A 46 -28.52 28.09 -6.27
N ILE A 47 -28.11 27.61 -5.11
CA ILE A 47 -28.72 26.43 -4.48
C ILE A 47 -30.13 26.83 -4.13
N THR A 48 -31.14 26.35 -4.88
CA THR A 48 -32.55 26.47 -4.50
C THR A 48 -32.75 25.62 -3.28
N ASP A 49 -32.82 26.27 -2.11
CA ASP A 49 -33.24 25.64 -0.84
C ASP A 49 -34.65 25.06 -0.99
N LYS A 50 -34.75 23.80 -1.33
CA LYS A 50 -35.96 23.03 -1.02
C LYS A 50 -36.00 22.91 0.49
N LYS A 51 -36.98 23.60 1.10
CA LYS A 51 -37.31 23.48 2.52
C LYS A 51 -37.45 21.97 2.89
N VAL A 52 -36.41 21.42 3.48
CA VAL A 52 -36.45 20.11 4.16
C VAL A 52 -36.99 20.33 5.55
N SER A 53 -38.03 19.61 5.92
CA SER A 53 -38.66 19.63 7.25
C SER A 53 -37.62 19.44 8.35
N PRO A 54 -37.70 20.13 9.49
CA PRO A 54 -36.75 20.00 10.58
C PRO A 54 -36.97 18.65 11.27
N GLY A 55 -36.04 17.65 11.06
CA GLY A 55 -36.13 16.38 11.76
C GLY A 55 -35.19 15.25 11.37
N LYS A 56 -34.38 15.38 10.32
CA LYS A 56 -33.35 14.39 10.03
C LYS A 56 -31.97 15.08 10.00
N SER A 57 -31.05 14.60 10.82
CA SER A 57 -29.67 15.07 10.79
C SER A 57 -29.08 14.77 9.41
N ARG A 58 -28.24 15.68 8.89
CA ARG A 58 -27.52 15.50 7.60
C ARG A 58 -26.69 14.20 7.53
N GLN A 59 -26.55 13.49 8.65
CA GLN A 59 -25.77 12.25 8.76
C GLN A 59 -26.52 11.01 8.26
N ASP A 60 -27.86 11.09 8.04
CA ASP A 60 -28.67 9.92 7.64
C ASP A 60 -28.84 9.77 6.12
N ILE A 61 -28.21 10.63 5.31
CA ILE A 61 -28.33 10.56 3.85
C ILE A 61 -27.07 9.91 3.30
N LEU A 62 -27.23 8.79 2.57
CA LEU A 62 -26.15 8.17 1.84
C LEU A 62 -25.58 9.16 0.80
N GLN A 63 -24.31 9.51 0.97
CA GLN A 63 -23.60 10.33 -0.02
C GLN A 63 -23.21 9.46 -1.21
N THR A 64 -23.67 9.83 -2.38
CA THR A 64 -23.37 9.11 -3.63
C THR A 64 -22.85 10.09 -4.66
N VAL A 65 -21.99 9.60 -5.54
CA VAL A 65 -21.53 10.27 -6.76
C VAL A 65 -21.92 9.40 -7.95
N THR A 66 -22.24 10.02 -9.08
CA THR A 66 -22.45 9.28 -10.33
C THR A 66 -21.10 8.85 -10.92
N MET A 67 -21.14 7.91 -11.85
CA MET A 67 -19.92 7.49 -12.58
C MET A 67 -19.34 8.65 -13.41
N GLU A 68 -20.19 9.52 -13.95
CA GLU A 68 -19.81 10.75 -14.67
C GLU A 68 -19.06 11.71 -13.75
N GLU A 69 -19.64 12.04 -12.60
CA GLU A 69 -18.99 12.89 -11.59
C GLU A 69 -17.67 12.29 -11.09
N LEU A 70 -17.60 10.94 -10.95
CA LEU A 70 -16.39 10.25 -10.54
C LEU A 70 -15.27 10.38 -11.58
N TYR A 71 -15.59 10.32 -12.87
CA TYR A 71 -14.61 10.47 -13.96
C TYR A 71 -14.15 11.92 -14.16
N ASP A 72 -15.02 12.87 -13.90
CA ASP A 72 -14.71 14.30 -14.01
C ASP A 72 -13.96 14.83 -12.77
N THR A 73 -13.94 14.06 -11.69
CA THR A 73 -13.27 14.47 -10.44
C THR A 73 -11.83 13.98 -10.41
N VAL A 74 -10.89 14.89 -10.18
CA VAL A 74 -9.48 14.55 -9.99
C VAL A 74 -9.25 14.13 -8.53
N TYR A 75 -9.03 12.83 -8.31
CA TYR A 75 -8.64 12.33 -7.01
C TYR A 75 -7.11 12.30 -6.91
N PRO A 76 -6.52 12.83 -5.83
CA PRO A 76 -5.07 12.76 -5.65
C PRO A 76 -4.62 11.30 -5.49
N PRO A 77 -3.51 10.90 -6.13
CA PRO A 77 -2.95 9.56 -5.95
C PRO A 77 -2.50 9.36 -4.49
N LYS A 78 -2.49 8.11 -4.03
CA LYS A 78 -1.88 7.79 -2.73
C LYS A 78 -0.41 8.15 -2.73
N VAL A 79 0.04 8.81 -1.67
CA VAL A 79 1.43 9.23 -1.54
C VAL A 79 2.27 8.02 -1.11
N PRO A 80 3.31 7.63 -1.85
CA PRO A 80 4.23 6.59 -1.42
C PRO A 80 5.05 7.07 -0.22
N ILE A 81 5.28 6.18 0.74
CA ILE A 81 6.26 6.35 1.82
C ILE A 81 7.60 5.80 1.36
N VAL A 82 7.57 4.59 0.80
CA VAL A 82 8.66 3.98 0.06
C VAL A 82 8.09 3.64 -1.31
N ASP A 83 8.55 4.33 -2.35
CA ASP A 83 7.97 4.24 -3.68
C ASP A 83 8.05 2.82 -4.25
N GLY A 84 6.95 2.33 -4.81
CA GLY A 84 6.83 0.95 -5.28
C GLY A 84 6.73 -0.11 -4.16
N LEU A 85 6.81 0.26 -2.87
CA LEU A 85 6.82 -0.70 -1.76
C LEU A 85 5.78 -0.42 -0.68
N LEU A 86 5.61 0.81 -0.23
CA LEU A 86 4.74 1.17 0.90
C LEU A 86 4.09 2.54 0.68
N TYR A 87 2.78 2.61 0.84
CA TYR A 87 1.97 3.80 0.62
C TYR A 87 1.22 4.22 1.88
N ASN A 88 0.55 5.37 1.84
CA ASN A 88 -0.42 5.73 2.87
C ASN A 88 -1.52 4.67 2.96
N GLY A 89 -1.88 4.28 4.18
CA GLY A 89 -2.84 3.21 4.43
C GLY A 89 -2.44 2.35 5.61
N THR A 90 -3.14 1.27 5.84
CA THR A 90 -2.89 0.35 6.96
C THR A 90 -2.41 -1.00 6.44
N TYR A 91 -1.21 -1.37 6.84
CA TYR A 91 -0.55 -2.60 6.39
C TYR A 91 -0.20 -3.51 7.58
N LEU A 92 -0.28 -4.82 7.35
CA LEU A 92 0.23 -5.81 8.28
C LEU A 92 1.69 -6.15 7.95
N PHE A 93 2.55 -6.25 8.96
CA PHE A 93 3.88 -6.82 8.81
C PHE A 93 3.98 -8.09 9.66
N VAL A 94 4.00 -9.23 9.00
CA VAL A 94 3.79 -10.53 9.65
C VAL A 94 5.03 -11.42 9.52
N GLY A 95 5.26 -12.24 10.51
CA GLY A 95 6.34 -13.24 10.46
C GLY A 95 6.52 -13.96 11.79
N ALA A 96 7.20 -15.08 11.77
CA ALA A 96 7.46 -15.87 12.95
C ALA A 96 8.23 -15.07 14.04
N PRO A 97 8.09 -15.41 15.32
CA PRO A 97 8.92 -14.81 16.36
C PRO A 97 10.41 -15.00 16.05
N LYS A 98 11.21 -13.93 16.29
CA LYS A 98 12.67 -13.93 16.08
C LYS A 98 13.12 -14.06 14.62
N VAL A 99 12.24 -13.82 13.63
CA VAL A 99 12.62 -13.78 12.21
C VAL A 99 13.43 -12.53 11.85
N GLY A 100 13.35 -11.47 12.65
CA GLY A 100 14.08 -10.20 12.44
C GLY A 100 13.19 -9.01 12.12
N LYS A 101 11.87 -9.11 12.35
CA LYS A 101 10.90 -8.02 12.09
C LYS A 101 11.31 -6.69 12.72
N SER A 102 11.60 -6.67 14.02
CA SER A 102 11.93 -5.43 14.73
C SER A 102 13.24 -4.78 14.26
N PHE A 103 14.17 -5.53 13.66
CA PHE A 103 15.33 -4.94 12.97
C PHE A 103 14.89 -4.27 11.68
N PHE A 104 14.00 -4.91 10.92
CA PHE A 104 13.47 -4.30 9.71
C PHE A 104 12.61 -3.07 10.02
N MET A 105 11.78 -3.10 11.08
CA MET A 105 11.01 -1.93 11.53
C MET A 105 11.90 -0.74 11.89
N ALA A 106 12.98 -1.00 12.62
CA ALA A 106 13.96 0.03 12.97
C ALA A 106 14.68 0.58 11.73
N GLN A 107 15.04 -0.29 10.78
CA GLN A 107 15.67 0.10 9.52
C GLN A 107 14.72 0.96 8.68
N LEU A 108 13.49 0.49 8.43
CA LEU A 108 12.48 1.24 7.69
C LEU A 108 12.20 2.60 8.33
N GLY A 109 11.96 2.62 9.66
CA GLY A 109 11.69 3.86 10.40
C GLY A 109 12.83 4.87 10.29
N TYR A 110 14.08 4.42 10.39
CA TYR A 110 15.24 5.27 10.21
C TYR A 110 15.35 5.83 8.79
N HIS A 111 15.19 5.00 7.77
CA HIS A 111 15.26 5.44 6.36
C HIS A 111 14.16 6.47 6.05
N VAL A 112 12.94 6.24 6.53
CA VAL A 112 11.82 7.19 6.34
C VAL A 112 12.08 8.49 7.10
N SER A 113 12.54 8.43 8.35
CA SER A 113 12.81 9.64 9.15
C SER A 113 13.96 10.49 8.60
N ARG A 114 14.88 9.89 7.83
CA ARG A 114 16.00 10.58 7.19
C ARG A 114 15.72 10.96 5.74
N GLY A 115 14.65 10.45 5.13
CA GLY A 115 14.38 10.61 3.71
C GLY A 115 15.46 10.00 2.81
N ILE A 116 16.10 8.92 3.26
CA ILE A 116 17.15 8.22 2.48
C ILE A 116 16.60 6.93 1.91
N GLN A 117 17.06 6.54 0.73
CA GLN A 117 16.62 5.34 0.04
C GLN A 117 16.70 4.11 0.93
N LEU A 118 15.64 3.28 0.89
CA LEU A 118 15.65 1.94 1.45
C LEU A 118 16.00 0.96 0.33
N TRP A 119 17.22 0.41 0.35
CA TRP A 119 17.77 -0.34 -0.78
C TRP A 119 17.77 0.51 -2.06
N ASP A 120 17.06 0.04 -3.11
CA ASP A 120 16.93 0.77 -4.39
C ASP A 120 15.61 1.54 -4.49
N TYR A 121 14.79 1.55 -3.43
CA TYR A 121 13.48 2.20 -3.41
C TYR A 121 13.59 3.65 -2.89
N PRO A 122 13.11 4.64 -3.65
CA PRO A 122 13.03 6.03 -3.18
C PRO A 122 12.12 6.17 -1.97
N VAL A 123 12.49 7.05 -1.04
CA VAL A 123 11.74 7.29 0.20
C VAL A 123 11.27 8.74 0.27
N ASN A 124 9.97 8.92 0.50
CA ASN A 124 9.39 10.20 0.88
C ASN A 124 9.49 10.36 2.39
N GLY A 125 10.52 11.09 2.82
CA GLY A 125 10.85 11.26 4.23
C GLY A 125 9.83 12.07 5.02
N GLY A 126 9.88 11.93 6.34
CA GLY A 126 9.08 12.67 7.31
C GLY A 126 9.15 12.03 8.69
N THR A 127 8.44 12.62 9.65
CA THR A 127 8.44 12.15 11.03
C THR A 127 7.83 10.74 11.14
N VAL A 128 8.52 9.88 11.91
CA VAL A 128 8.14 8.48 12.19
C VAL A 128 7.92 8.27 13.67
N LEU A 129 6.82 7.59 14.02
CA LEU A 129 6.58 7.07 15.37
C LEU A 129 6.74 5.54 15.36
N TYR A 130 7.63 5.02 16.20
CA TYR A 130 7.80 3.58 16.40
C TYR A 130 7.40 3.20 17.84
N LEU A 131 6.24 2.57 17.99
CA LEU A 131 5.76 1.97 19.22
C LEU A 131 6.39 0.58 19.37
N ALA A 132 7.56 0.51 19.99
CA ALA A 132 8.31 -0.73 20.25
C ALA A 132 7.86 -1.35 21.58
N LEU A 133 6.64 -1.87 21.65
CA LEU A 133 5.93 -2.23 22.89
C LEU A 133 6.41 -3.55 23.53
N GLU A 134 7.30 -4.28 22.87
CA GLU A 134 7.97 -5.46 23.42
C GLU A 134 9.43 -5.19 23.80
N ASP A 135 9.86 -3.93 23.72
CA ASP A 135 11.23 -3.52 23.94
C ASP A 135 11.38 -2.57 25.13
N ASP A 136 12.61 -2.28 25.50
CA ASP A 136 12.98 -1.21 26.43
C ASP A 136 13.98 -0.24 25.75
N TYR A 137 14.12 0.96 26.30
CA TYR A 137 14.98 1.98 25.71
C TYR A 137 16.46 1.58 25.66
N GLY A 138 16.94 0.79 26.63
CA GLY A 138 18.33 0.32 26.62
C GLY A 138 18.62 -0.66 25.49
N ARG A 139 17.68 -1.57 25.18
CA ARG A 139 17.79 -2.47 24.03
C ARG A 139 17.64 -1.72 22.71
N LEU A 140 16.71 -0.76 22.63
CA LEU A 140 16.54 0.10 21.45
C LEU A 140 17.82 0.88 21.18
N GLN A 141 18.38 1.53 22.19
CA GLN A 141 19.63 2.29 22.05
C GLN A 141 20.77 1.43 21.51
N LYS A 142 21.00 0.24 22.12
CA LYS A 142 22.04 -0.69 21.65
C LYS A 142 21.81 -1.14 20.20
N ARG A 143 20.55 -1.43 19.85
CA ARG A 143 20.17 -1.84 18.50
C ARG A 143 20.43 -0.74 17.50
N LEU A 144 19.90 0.47 17.72
CA LEU A 144 20.04 1.59 16.80
C LEU A 144 21.49 2.04 16.66
N SER A 145 22.27 2.10 17.77
CA SER A 145 23.70 2.42 17.71
C SER A 145 24.49 1.39 16.91
N ARG A 146 24.11 0.10 16.98
CA ARG A 146 24.75 -0.93 16.17
C ARG A 146 24.37 -0.84 14.69
N MET A 147 23.11 -0.47 14.39
CA MET A 147 22.60 -0.38 13.03
C MET A 147 23.11 0.88 12.30
N PHE A 148 23.16 2.01 12.99
CA PHE A 148 23.36 3.32 12.36
C PHE A 148 24.55 4.11 12.96
N GLY A 149 25.25 3.51 13.91
CA GLY A 149 26.42 4.17 14.54
C GLY A 149 26.00 5.38 15.36
N VAL A 150 26.65 6.52 15.09
CA VAL A 150 26.40 7.80 15.77
C VAL A 150 25.41 8.71 15.01
N GLU A 151 24.97 8.29 13.84
CA GLU A 151 24.03 9.08 13.05
C GLU A 151 22.64 9.03 13.68
N SER A 152 22.13 10.19 14.08
CA SER A 152 20.83 10.35 14.71
C SER A 152 19.92 11.27 13.89
N THR A 153 18.64 11.27 14.25
CA THR A 153 17.61 12.15 13.69
C THR A 153 16.59 12.46 14.79
N ASP A 154 16.07 13.66 14.80
CA ASP A 154 14.98 14.11 15.67
C ASP A 154 13.58 13.72 15.10
N ALA A 155 13.52 13.32 13.83
CA ALA A 155 12.30 12.87 13.19
C ALA A 155 11.94 11.38 13.45
N PHE A 156 12.75 10.62 14.23
CA PHE A 156 12.48 9.24 14.61
C PHE A 156 12.10 9.12 16.08
N HIS A 157 10.81 9.14 16.36
CA HIS A 157 10.27 9.05 17.71
C HIS A 157 10.04 7.60 18.13
N LEU A 158 10.45 7.25 19.35
CA LEU A 158 10.39 5.90 19.89
C LEU A 158 9.56 5.91 21.19
N ALA A 159 8.64 4.96 21.32
CA ALA A 159 7.89 4.74 22.56
C ALA A 159 7.84 3.25 22.91
N THR A 160 8.07 2.92 24.18
CA THR A 160 8.00 1.53 24.69
C THR A 160 6.71 1.25 25.45
N ARG A 161 5.82 2.22 25.52
CA ARG A 161 4.50 2.11 26.16
C ARG A 161 3.48 2.92 25.39
N SER A 162 2.26 2.40 25.32
CA SER A 162 1.08 3.10 24.80
C SER A 162 -0.16 2.67 25.56
N LYS A 163 -1.26 3.37 25.35
CA LYS A 163 -2.59 2.88 25.71
C LYS A 163 -3.02 1.77 24.75
N THR A 164 -4.03 0.99 25.16
CA THR A 164 -4.75 0.08 24.24
C THR A 164 -5.81 0.86 23.47
N LEU A 165 -6.38 0.24 22.43
CA LEU A 165 -7.39 0.88 21.58
C LEU A 165 -8.58 1.43 22.38
N ASN A 166 -9.12 0.68 23.34
CA ASN A 166 -10.26 1.15 24.13
C ASN A 166 -9.85 2.07 25.29
N GLN A 167 -8.56 2.22 25.57
CA GLN A 167 -8.05 3.12 26.59
C GLN A 167 -7.60 4.48 26.05
N GLY A 168 -7.72 4.69 24.72
CA GLY A 168 -7.40 5.95 24.08
C GLY A 168 -6.07 5.95 23.32
N LEU A 169 -5.74 4.86 22.62
CA LEU A 169 -4.60 4.83 21.70
C LEU A 169 -4.80 5.81 20.55
N GLU A 170 -6.01 5.84 19.96
CA GLU A 170 -6.32 6.69 18.82
C GLU A 170 -6.13 8.17 19.15
N GLU A 171 -6.48 8.61 20.36
CA GLU A 171 -6.25 9.97 20.83
C GLU A 171 -4.76 10.28 21.04
N GLN A 172 -3.96 9.28 21.49
CA GLN A 172 -2.50 9.44 21.58
C GLN A 172 -1.88 9.61 20.19
N LEU A 173 -2.30 8.80 19.22
CA LEU A 173 -1.82 8.88 17.84
C LEU A 173 -2.25 10.18 17.17
N SER A 174 -3.52 10.60 17.34
CA SER A 174 -4.03 11.87 16.80
C SER A 174 -3.27 13.07 17.34
N ARG A 175 -2.94 13.07 18.65
CA ARG A 175 -2.11 14.12 19.24
C ARG A 175 -0.72 14.14 18.61
N PHE A 176 -0.07 12.98 18.46
CA PHE A 176 1.24 12.90 17.81
C PHE A 176 1.23 13.47 16.40
N VAL A 177 0.24 13.08 15.58
CA VAL A 177 0.10 13.59 14.20
C VAL A 177 -0.23 15.10 14.19
N ALA A 178 -0.99 15.59 15.18
CA ALA A 178 -1.27 17.02 15.30
C ALA A 178 0.00 17.84 15.65
N GLU A 179 0.91 17.29 16.45
CA GLU A 179 2.18 17.90 16.83
C GLU A 179 3.23 17.79 15.72
N HIS A 180 3.18 16.73 14.87
CA HIS A 180 4.12 16.46 13.79
C HIS A 180 3.40 16.44 12.45
N LYS A 181 3.27 17.61 11.80
CA LYS A 181 2.51 17.77 10.55
C LYS A 181 3.13 17.05 9.34
N ASP A 182 4.40 16.74 9.42
CA ASP A 182 5.17 15.97 8.46
C ASP A 182 5.21 14.46 8.79
N ALA A 183 4.39 13.99 9.77
CA ALA A 183 4.32 12.57 10.11
C ALA A 183 3.92 11.73 8.88
N ARG A 184 4.70 10.67 8.61
CA ARG A 184 4.52 9.78 7.46
C ARG A 184 4.20 8.36 7.84
N LEU A 185 4.83 7.85 8.91
CA LEU A 185 4.78 6.44 9.27
C LEU A 185 4.60 6.28 10.78
N ILE A 186 3.65 5.44 11.16
CA ILE A 186 3.51 4.93 12.52
C ILE A 186 3.67 3.41 12.49
N ILE A 187 4.62 2.88 13.25
CA ILE A 187 4.86 1.45 13.39
C ILE A 187 4.37 1.01 14.75
N ILE A 188 3.53 -0.03 14.82
CA ILE A 188 3.03 -0.64 16.07
C ILE A 188 3.61 -2.05 16.19
N ASP A 189 4.61 -2.23 17.04
CA ASP A 189 5.30 -3.51 17.29
C ASP A 189 5.11 -3.96 18.75
N THR A 190 4.09 -4.78 19.07
CA THR A 190 3.23 -5.53 18.15
C THR A 190 1.76 -5.15 18.32
N LEU A 191 0.94 -5.44 17.31
CA LEU A 191 -0.52 -5.29 17.35
C LEU A 191 -1.14 -5.94 18.60
N GLN A 192 -0.58 -7.06 19.05
CA GLN A 192 -1.04 -7.77 20.25
C GLN A 192 -1.00 -6.94 21.53
N LYS A 193 -0.07 -5.97 21.63
CA LYS A 193 0.09 -5.13 22.83
C LYS A 193 -0.94 -4.01 22.92
N VAL A 194 -1.54 -3.61 21.81
CA VAL A 194 -2.57 -2.57 21.76
C VAL A 194 -3.99 -3.14 21.76
N ARG A 195 -4.11 -4.47 21.64
CA ARG A 195 -5.37 -5.19 21.82
C ARG A 195 -5.78 -5.22 23.28
N GLU A 196 -7.04 -5.38 23.53
CA GLU A 196 -7.56 -5.59 24.88
C GLU A 196 -7.34 -7.00 25.40
N VAL A 197 -7.19 -7.07 26.72
CA VAL A 197 -7.12 -8.30 27.49
C VAL A 197 -8.50 -8.53 28.11
N GLY A 198 -9.39 -9.31 27.50
CA GLY A 198 -10.70 -9.68 28.06
C GLY A 198 -11.76 -10.07 27.01
N GLY A 199 -12.49 -11.16 27.22
CA GLY A 199 -13.61 -11.62 26.39
C GLY A 199 -13.27 -12.76 25.40
N ASP A 200 -14.19 -13.14 24.52
CA ASP A 200 -14.00 -14.09 23.38
C ASP A 200 -13.05 -13.49 22.34
N LYS A 201 -11.76 -13.58 22.60
CA LYS A 201 -10.70 -12.65 22.23
C LYS A 201 -10.12 -12.80 20.85
N TYR A 202 -10.47 -13.85 20.13
CA TYR A 202 -9.89 -14.20 18.84
C TYR A 202 -10.98 -14.54 17.82
N SER A 203 -12.06 -13.74 17.81
CA SER A 203 -13.08 -13.86 16.78
C SER A 203 -12.69 -13.05 15.55
N TYR A 204 -13.13 -13.51 14.39
CA TYR A 204 -13.03 -12.77 13.12
C TYR A 204 -13.51 -11.32 13.26
N ALA A 205 -14.65 -11.11 13.91
CA ALA A 205 -15.23 -9.78 14.11
C ALA A 205 -14.32 -8.85 14.93
N SER A 206 -13.70 -9.35 16.01
CA SER A 206 -12.78 -8.57 16.83
C SER A 206 -11.51 -8.18 16.07
N ASP A 207 -10.94 -9.09 15.29
CA ASP A 207 -9.75 -8.83 14.48
C ASP A 207 -10.04 -7.80 13.37
N TYR A 208 -11.18 -7.96 12.70
CA TYR A 208 -11.66 -7.04 11.68
C TYR A 208 -11.91 -5.63 12.23
N ASP A 209 -12.58 -5.53 13.39
CA ASP A 209 -12.89 -4.23 14.02
C ASP A 209 -11.61 -3.46 14.39
N ILE A 210 -10.64 -4.13 15.00
CA ILE A 210 -9.36 -3.51 15.38
C ILE A 210 -8.66 -2.88 14.17
N VAL A 211 -8.52 -3.62 13.07
CA VAL A 211 -7.85 -3.11 11.87
C VAL A 211 -8.70 -2.04 11.20
N THR A 212 -10.03 -2.18 11.18
CA THR A 212 -10.94 -1.18 10.62
C THR A 212 -10.83 0.17 11.35
N ARG A 213 -10.76 0.17 12.68
CA ARG A 213 -10.56 1.38 13.48
C ARG A 213 -9.23 2.05 13.17
N LEU A 214 -8.16 1.27 13.15
CA LEU A 214 -6.82 1.77 12.81
C LEU A 214 -6.74 2.26 11.36
N LYS A 215 -7.44 1.57 10.44
CA LYS A 215 -7.54 2.02 9.04
C LYS A 215 -8.26 3.35 8.92
N LYS A 216 -9.39 3.51 9.60
CA LYS A 216 -10.11 4.78 9.63
C LYS A 216 -9.19 5.93 10.09
N PHE A 217 -8.42 5.72 11.15
CA PHE A 217 -7.42 6.68 11.62
C PHE A 217 -6.38 7.00 10.54
N SER A 218 -5.82 5.98 9.87
CA SER A 218 -4.85 6.12 8.79
C SER A 218 -5.40 6.94 7.61
N ASP A 219 -6.64 6.63 7.20
CA ASP A 219 -7.31 7.30 6.08
C ASP A 219 -7.62 8.78 6.42
N GLU A 220 -8.11 9.07 7.65
CA GLU A 220 -8.42 10.44 8.12
C GLU A 220 -7.19 11.34 8.21
N HIS A 221 -6.04 10.78 8.52
CA HIS A 221 -4.79 11.51 8.69
C HIS A 221 -3.83 11.40 7.49
N ALA A 222 -4.21 10.66 6.44
CA ALA A 222 -3.37 10.38 5.27
C ALA A 222 -1.95 9.91 5.63
N ILE A 223 -1.84 8.97 6.61
CA ILE A 223 -0.59 8.45 7.15
C ILE A 223 -0.49 6.94 6.92
N CYS A 224 0.72 6.39 6.91
CA CYS A 224 0.94 4.96 6.89
C CYS A 224 0.94 4.38 8.31
N LEU A 225 0.12 3.36 8.57
CA LEU A 225 0.19 2.51 9.74
C LEU A 225 0.76 1.14 9.37
N LEU A 226 1.85 0.74 10.01
CA LEU A 226 2.46 -0.57 9.85
C LEU A 226 2.29 -1.38 11.14
N LEU A 227 1.44 -2.41 11.09
CA LEU A 227 1.03 -3.20 12.23
C LEU A 227 1.81 -4.51 12.26
N VAL A 228 2.76 -4.64 13.19
CA VAL A 228 3.56 -5.86 13.33
C VAL A 228 2.76 -6.96 14.03
N HIS A 229 2.71 -8.15 13.42
CA HIS A 229 1.98 -9.29 13.95
C HIS A 229 2.77 -10.59 13.80
N HIS A 230 2.30 -11.67 14.44
CA HIS A 230 2.94 -12.96 14.38
C HIS A 230 2.20 -13.93 13.45
N THR A 231 2.95 -14.85 12.80
CA THR A 231 2.36 -15.96 12.05
C THR A 231 1.87 -17.05 13.00
N ARG A 232 0.88 -17.84 12.56
CA ARG A 232 0.57 -19.16 13.16
C ARG A 232 1.67 -20.15 12.80
N LYS A 233 1.76 -21.25 13.57
CA LYS A 233 2.68 -22.37 13.30
C LYS A 233 2.17 -23.34 12.23
N LEU A 234 1.20 -22.96 11.44
CA LEU A 234 0.67 -23.77 10.35
C LEU A 234 1.53 -23.55 9.10
N GLU A 235 1.97 -24.65 8.49
CA GLU A 235 2.56 -24.62 7.17
C GLU A 235 1.43 -24.53 6.15
N SER A 236 1.48 -23.53 5.30
CA SER A 236 0.57 -23.35 4.15
C SER A 236 1.39 -23.13 2.89
N SER A 237 0.85 -23.53 1.75
CA SER A 237 1.42 -23.22 0.44
C SER A 237 1.36 -21.73 0.10
N ASP A 238 0.38 -21.01 0.67
CA ASP A 238 0.27 -19.57 0.61
C ASP A 238 0.80 -18.94 1.91
N SER A 239 1.75 -18.03 1.78
CA SER A 239 2.37 -17.34 2.91
C SER A 239 1.37 -16.45 3.66
N PHE A 240 0.37 -15.89 2.97
CA PHE A 240 -0.66 -15.03 3.56
C PHE A 240 -1.66 -15.80 4.43
N ASP A 241 -1.89 -17.08 4.15
CA ASP A 241 -2.70 -17.96 5.01
C ASP A 241 -2.09 -18.18 6.40
N MET A 242 -0.78 -17.96 6.53
CA MET A 242 -0.08 -18.09 7.81
C MET A 242 -0.28 -16.90 8.75
N ILE A 243 -0.95 -15.85 8.32
CA ILE A 243 -1.23 -14.69 9.18
C ILE A 243 -2.02 -15.17 10.39
N SER A 244 -1.46 -14.96 11.59
CA SER A 244 -2.08 -15.36 12.85
C SER A 244 -3.31 -14.53 13.10
N GLY A 245 -4.40 -15.16 13.49
CA GLY A 245 -5.70 -14.50 13.65
C GLY A 245 -6.71 -15.11 12.71
N THR A 246 -7.63 -14.34 12.28
CA THR A 246 -8.63 -14.71 11.29
C THR A 246 -8.31 -14.00 9.97
N ASN A 247 -8.89 -14.44 8.86
CA ASN A 247 -8.84 -13.70 7.59
C ASN A 247 -9.37 -12.26 7.73
N GLY A 248 -9.94 -11.91 8.89
CA GLY A 248 -10.40 -10.57 9.23
C GLY A 248 -9.29 -9.52 9.29
N LEU A 249 -8.09 -9.88 9.74
CA LEU A 249 -6.97 -8.93 9.78
C LEU A 249 -6.56 -8.51 8.37
N LEU A 250 -6.33 -9.48 7.49
CA LEU A 250 -5.92 -9.22 6.10
C LEU A 250 -7.03 -8.54 5.30
N GLY A 251 -8.29 -8.98 5.48
CA GLY A 251 -9.43 -8.42 4.76
C GLY A 251 -9.69 -6.94 5.04
N ALA A 252 -9.35 -6.46 6.25
CA ALA A 252 -9.52 -5.06 6.65
C ALA A 252 -8.32 -4.17 6.29
N ALA A 253 -7.12 -4.72 6.12
CA ALA A 253 -5.91 -3.98 5.78
C ALA A 253 -5.85 -3.61 4.28
N ASP A 254 -5.02 -2.63 3.94
CA ASP A 254 -4.73 -2.25 2.56
C ASP A 254 -3.71 -3.20 1.90
N GLY A 255 -2.92 -3.89 2.71
CA GLY A 255 -1.97 -4.90 2.26
C GLY A 255 -1.23 -5.58 3.40
N ALA A 256 -0.36 -6.51 3.05
CA ALA A 256 0.45 -7.23 4.01
C ALA A 256 1.85 -7.53 3.47
N PHE A 257 2.78 -7.59 4.40
CA PHE A 257 4.17 -7.99 4.24
C PHE A 257 4.39 -9.25 5.06
N VAL A 258 4.74 -10.37 4.43
CA VAL A 258 4.99 -11.64 5.11
C VAL A 258 6.47 -11.99 5.06
N MET A 259 7.13 -11.93 6.22
CA MET A 259 8.55 -12.20 6.35
C MET A 259 8.80 -13.63 6.84
N GLN A 260 9.53 -14.40 6.05
CA GLN A 260 9.82 -15.81 6.32
C GLN A 260 11.31 -16.12 6.25
N LYS A 261 11.75 -17.12 7.05
CA LYS A 261 13.05 -17.76 6.94
C LYS A 261 12.87 -19.27 6.81
N GLU A 262 13.54 -19.89 5.87
CA GLU A 262 13.53 -21.36 5.74
C GLU A 262 14.06 -22.01 7.01
N LYS A 263 15.17 -21.52 7.55
CA LYS A 263 15.76 -22.01 8.81
C LYS A 263 16.11 -20.84 9.71
N ARG A 264 15.87 -20.99 11.02
CA ARG A 264 16.16 -19.94 12.02
C ARG A 264 17.63 -19.48 12.05
N THR A 265 18.55 -20.39 11.72
CA THR A 265 20.01 -20.16 11.74
C THR A 265 20.52 -19.43 10.50
N GLN A 266 19.71 -19.38 9.43
CA GLN A 266 20.09 -18.68 8.19
C GLN A 266 19.98 -17.17 8.35
N ASN A 267 20.81 -16.46 7.61
CA ASN A 267 20.75 -15.00 7.47
C ASN A 267 19.83 -14.55 6.32
N LYS A 268 19.32 -15.47 5.51
CA LYS A 268 18.41 -15.19 4.39
C LYS A 268 16.96 -15.25 4.83
N ALA A 269 16.15 -14.37 4.26
CA ALA A 269 14.70 -14.32 4.43
C ALA A 269 14.03 -13.95 3.10
N THR A 270 12.78 -14.35 2.95
CA THR A 270 11.88 -13.81 1.93
C THR A 270 10.92 -12.82 2.58
N LEU A 271 10.58 -11.76 1.86
CA LEU A 271 9.55 -10.81 2.20
C LEU A 271 8.57 -10.78 1.03
N GLU A 272 7.40 -11.38 1.21
CA GLU A 272 6.31 -11.35 0.24
C GLU A 272 5.36 -10.22 0.58
N ILE A 273 4.93 -9.49 -0.44
CA ILE A 273 4.16 -8.25 -0.31
C ILE A 273 2.97 -8.36 -1.23
N ALA A 274 1.79 -8.14 -0.69
CA ALA A 274 0.55 -8.00 -1.46
C ALA A 274 -0.28 -6.83 -0.94
N GLY A 275 -0.89 -6.07 -1.83
CA GLY A 275 -1.67 -4.90 -1.45
C GLY A 275 -2.58 -4.40 -2.56
N ARG A 276 -3.51 -3.50 -2.20
CA ARG A 276 -4.50 -2.95 -3.13
C ARG A 276 -3.91 -1.92 -4.10
N ASP A 277 -2.85 -1.23 -3.69
CA ASP A 277 -2.30 -0.06 -4.39
C ASP A 277 -0.90 -0.31 -4.95
N GLN A 278 -0.42 -1.54 -4.87
CA GLN A 278 0.93 -1.96 -5.30
C GLN A 278 0.89 -3.36 -5.90
N PRO A 279 1.77 -3.65 -6.87
CA PRO A 279 1.87 -5.00 -7.43
C PRO A 279 2.41 -5.97 -6.36
N ASP A 280 2.04 -7.23 -6.47
CA ASP A 280 2.59 -8.28 -5.64
C ASP A 280 4.08 -8.45 -5.90
N GLN A 281 4.85 -8.57 -4.84
CA GLN A 281 6.31 -8.62 -4.88
C GLN A 281 6.85 -9.69 -3.95
N LYS A 282 7.97 -10.27 -4.36
CA LYS A 282 8.77 -11.17 -3.53
C LYS A 282 10.21 -10.68 -3.47
N LEU A 283 10.63 -10.25 -2.29
CA LEU A 283 11.96 -9.75 -2.03
C LEU A 283 12.79 -10.82 -1.33
N SER A 284 13.97 -11.12 -1.86
CA SER A 284 14.98 -11.96 -1.20
C SER A 284 15.90 -11.07 -0.40
N LEU A 285 15.95 -11.28 0.90
CA LEU A 285 16.71 -10.45 1.85
C LEU A 285 17.83 -11.26 2.50
N GLU A 286 18.94 -10.59 2.79
CA GLU A 286 20.04 -11.13 3.58
C GLU A 286 20.31 -10.24 4.79
N PHE A 287 20.38 -10.86 5.98
CA PHE A 287 20.64 -10.16 7.24
C PHE A 287 22.14 -10.02 7.46
N GLU A 288 22.63 -8.80 7.45
CA GLU A 288 23.99 -8.48 7.82
C GLU A 288 24.16 -8.44 9.34
N ARG A 289 24.89 -9.37 9.87
CA ARG A 289 25.01 -9.57 11.34
C ARG A 289 25.81 -8.48 12.03
N GLU A 290 26.77 -7.89 11.36
CA GLU A 290 27.64 -6.86 11.94
C GLU A 290 26.85 -5.57 12.20
N GLN A 291 26.12 -5.08 11.22
CA GLN A 291 25.30 -3.88 11.30
C GLN A 291 23.85 -4.17 11.74
N CYS A 292 23.43 -5.43 11.79
CA CYS A 292 22.05 -5.81 12.12
C CYS A 292 20.99 -5.23 11.18
N VAL A 293 21.30 -5.11 9.88
CA VAL A 293 20.40 -4.58 8.84
C VAL A 293 20.07 -5.65 7.80
N TRP A 294 18.94 -5.48 7.14
CA TRP A 294 18.54 -6.30 6.01
C TRP A 294 19.01 -5.66 4.70
N LYS A 295 19.68 -6.45 3.87
CA LYS A 295 20.07 -6.07 2.51
C LYS A 295 19.16 -6.75 1.51
N LEU A 296 18.76 -6.04 0.47
CA LEU A 296 18.04 -6.60 -0.67
C LEU A 296 19.04 -7.36 -1.56
N VAL A 297 18.72 -8.62 -1.85
CA VAL A 297 19.51 -9.46 -2.75
C VAL A 297 18.84 -9.54 -4.12
N LYS A 298 17.51 -9.69 -4.15
CA LYS A 298 16.72 -9.80 -5.37
C LYS A 298 15.30 -9.32 -5.11
N ALA A 299 14.73 -8.60 -6.07
CA ALA A 299 13.32 -8.29 -6.14
C ALA A 299 12.69 -9.02 -7.32
N GLU A 300 11.58 -9.71 -7.08
CA GLU A 300 10.73 -10.33 -8.08
C GLU A 300 9.37 -9.67 -7.96
N THR A 301 8.97 -8.95 -8.99
CA THR A 301 7.65 -8.35 -9.07
C THR A 301 6.84 -9.20 -10.02
N GLU A 302 5.68 -9.70 -9.59
CA GLU A 302 4.67 -10.17 -10.52
C GLU A 302 4.04 -8.93 -11.18
N LEU A 303 4.79 -8.33 -12.08
CA LEU A 303 4.15 -7.56 -13.12
C LEU A 303 3.21 -8.52 -13.81
N TRP A 304 1.94 -8.15 -13.96
CA TRP A 304 1.16 -8.65 -15.09
C TRP A 304 2.10 -8.52 -16.28
N LYS A 305 2.63 -9.64 -16.73
CA LYS A 305 3.23 -9.72 -18.04
C LYS A 305 2.02 -9.61 -18.97
N GLU A 306 1.62 -8.39 -19.30
CA GLU A 306 1.03 -8.21 -20.61
C GLU A 306 1.96 -8.97 -21.55
N PRO A 307 1.44 -9.92 -22.33
CA PRO A 307 2.28 -10.62 -23.31
C PRO A 307 3.00 -9.49 -24.05
N PRO A 308 4.33 -9.57 -24.21
CA PRO A 308 5.10 -8.48 -24.77
C PRO A 308 4.38 -8.06 -26.05
N ASP A 309 4.04 -6.79 -26.14
CA ASP A 309 3.47 -6.25 -27.38
C ASP A 309 4.56 -6.49 -28.41
N GLU A 310 4.35 -7.47 -29.31
CA GLU A 310 5.32 -7.87 -30.34
C GLU A 310 5.80 -6.64 -31.12
N VAL A 311 4.95 -5.62 -31.24
CA VAL A 311 5.26 -4.35 -31.87
C VAL A 311 6.23 -3.54 -31.00
N LEU A 312 6.04 -3.54 -29.67
CA LEU A 312 6.92 -2.82 -28.75
C LEU A 312 8.31 -3.47 -28.67
N GLU A 313 8.37 -4.82 -28.65
CA GLU A 313 9.65 -5.55 -28.72
C GLU A 313 10.39 -5.29 -30.03
N GLN A 314 9.71 -5.29 -31.16
CA GLN A 314 10.30 -4.95 -32.45
C GLN A 314 10.80 -3.52 -32.51
N ILE A 315 10.09 -2.56 -31.88
CA ILE A 315 10.53 -1.17 -31.77
C ILE A 315 11.76 -1.06 -30.87
N VAL A 316 11.79 -1.72 -29.72
CA VAL A 316 12.93 -1.72 -28.80
C VAL A 316 14.16 -2.37 -29.46
N GLU A 317 13.99 -3.49 -30.17
CA GLU A 317 15.06 -4.14 -30.93
C GLU A 317 15.56 -3.24 -32.05
N PHE A 318 14.68 -2.61 -32.83
CA PHE A 318 15.04 -1.67 -33.86
C PHE A 318 15.78 -0.44 -33.32
N MET A 319 15.37 0.08 -32.17
CA MET A 319 16.04 1.21 -31.51
C MET A 319 17.39 0.82 -30.93
N SER A 320 17.55 -0.38 -30.40
CA SER A 320 18.82 -0.88 -29.86
C SER A 320 19.89 -1.09 -30.92
N LEU A 321 19.49 -1.36 -32.16
CA LEU A 321 20.39 -1.51 -33.32
C LEU A 321 20.87 -0.19 -33.91
N ARG A 322 20.32 0.96 -33.51
CA ARG A 322 20.68 2.30 -33.98
C ARG A 322 21.16 3.15 -32.82
N HIS A 323 22.43 3.55 -32.85
CA HIS A 323 23.09 4.38 -31.83
C HIS A 323 22.59 5.84 -31.78
N SER A 324 21.76 6.27 -32.69
CA SER A 324 21.07 7.57 -32.65
C SER A 324 19.75 7.53 -33.41
N TRP A 325 18.66 7.89 -32.78
CA TRP A 325 17.37 8.10 -33.42
C TRP A 325 17.00 9.58 -33.33
N GLN A 326 16.79 10.24 -34.48
CA GLN A 326 16.18 11.57 -34.55
C GLN A 326 14.76 11.38 -35.02
N GLY A 327 13.80 11.57 -34.11
CA GLY A 327 12.39 11.60 -34.45
C GLY A 327 12.08 12.84 -35.32
N THR A 328 11.29 12.64 -36.34
CA THR A 328 10.68 13.72 -37.12
C THR A 328 9.32 14.06 -36.53
#